data_358698f2b6832ace63fb18f623a2c4ff
#
_entry.id   358698f2b6832ace63fb18f623a2c4ff
#
_cell.length_a   1.000
_cell.length_b   1.000
_cell.length_c   1.000
_cell.angle_alpha   90.00
_cell.angle_beta   90.00
_cell.angle_gamma   90.00
#
_symmetry.space_group_name_H-M   'P 1'
#
loop_
_entity.id
_entity.type
_entity.pdbx_description
1 polymer ?
#
loop_
_entity_poly.entity_id
_entity_poly.type
_entity_poly.pdbx_seq_one_letter_code
_entity_poly.pdbx_strand_id
1 'polypeptide(L)'
;MISQIGKGSYGRALKALDKRKNQVVVIKSIDVSLLSNKQRTDALNEVNVLRNIRHPFIVRHFDNFMDKSNLCLTLEFADGGDLAARIAGHRTRHQFFPESQVSRWFAQILLGLSFIHSKNIMHRDLKPQNILLMLKEDRALIGDFGICRVLASKNELASTMIGTPYYLSPEIFQHRPYSLKSDIWSLGCLLCMCSF
;
A
#
# COMPACT_ATOMS: atom_id res chain seq x y z
N MET A 1 -19.44 14.09 3.61
CA MET A 1 -19.15 14.26 2.16
C MET A 1 -18.25 13.10 1.75
N ILE A 2 -18.54 12.45 0.65
CA ILE A 2 -17.72 11.36 0.08
C ILE A 2 -17.20 11.86 -1.26
N SER A 3 -15.89 11.77 -1.49
CA SER A 3 -15.27 12.08 -2.77
C SER A 3 -14.34 10.94 -3.18
N GLN A 4 -14.32 10.60 -4.47
CA GLN A 4 -13.38 9.62 -4.99
C GLN A 4 -12.00 10.26 -5.07
N ILE A 5 -10.99 9.62 -4.47
CA ILE A 5 -9.59 10.07 -4.44
C ILE A 5 -8.65 9.17 -5.25
N GLY A 6 -9.13 7.98 -5.64
CA GLY A 6 -8.36 7.07 -6.46
C GLY A 6 -9.23 5.99 -7.11
N LYS A 7 -8.75 5.47 -8.26
CA LYS A 7 -9.30 4.30 -8.93
C LYS A 7 -8.12 3.41 -9.32
N GLY A 8 -8.05 2.22 -8.76
CA GLY A 8 -7.04 1.21 -9.07
C GLY A 8 -7.62 0.03 -9.83
N SER A 9 -6.77 -0.89 -10.24
CA SER A 9 -7.15 -2.11 -10.96
C SER A 9 -8.14 -2.98 -10.18
N TYR A 10 -8.13 -2.89 -8.86
CA TYR A 10 -8.92 -3.76 -7.97
C TYR A 10 -10.02 -3.03 -7.20
N GLY A 11 -10.26 -1.72 -7.48
CA GLY A 11 -11.32 -1.01 -6.78
C GLY A 11 -11.18 0.50 -6.74
N ARG A 12 -11.95 1.12 -5.85
CA ARG A 12 -12.04 2.58 -5.69
C ARG A 12 -11.59 2.97 -4.30
N ALA A 13 -10.92 4.11 -4.18
CA ALA A 13 -10.61 4.76 -2.91
C ALA A 13 -11.49 6.01 -2.75
N LEU A 14 -12.24 6.07 -1.67
CA LEU A 14 -13.18 7.14 -1.36
C LEU A 14 -12.73 7.84 -0.08
N LYS A 15 -12.62 9.17 -0.11
CA LYS A 15 -12.47 9.99 1.10
C LYS A 15 -13.82 10.19 1.74
N ALA A 16 -13.96 9.84 3.00
CA ALA A 16 -15.22 9.88 3.75
C ALA A 16 -15.02 10.51 5.14
N LEU A 17 -16.11 10.95 5.77
CA LEU A 17 -16.12 11.39 7.16
C LEU A 17 -16.75 10.30 8.02
N ASP A 18 -15.99 9.75 8.96
CA ASP A 18 -16.55 8.97 10.06
C ASP A 18 -17.28 9.94 11.02
N LYS A 19 -18.60 9.94 10.96
CA LYS A 19 -19.43 10.85 11.76
C LYS A 19 -19.37 10.56 13.27
N ARG A 20 -19.05 9.31 13.66
CA ARG A 20 -18.98 8.93 15.09
C ARG A 20 -17.73 9.51 15.76
N LYS A 21 -16.61 9.51 15.02
CA LYS A 21 -15.31 9.98 15.51
C LYS A 21 -14.96 11.37 15.01
N ASN A 22 -15.80 11.97 14.15
CA ASN A 22 -15.53 13.24 13.44
C ASN A 22 -14.14 13.22 12.77
N GLN A 23 -13.80 12.08 12.14
CA GLN A 23 -12.48 11.84 11.55
C GLN A 23 -12.62 11.55 10.06
N VAL A 24 -11.72 12.14 9.25
CA VAL A 24 -11.59 11.82 7.84
C VAL A 24 -10.91 10.44 7.70
N VAL A 25 -11.50 9.58 6.88
CA VAL A 25 -11.02 8.23 6.59
C VAL A 25 -11.01 7.97 5.09
N VAL A 26 -10.30 6.94 4.67
CA VAL A 26 -10.39 6.38 3.32
C VAL A 26 -11.18 5.09 3.38
N ILE A 27 -12.17 4.94 2.49
CA ILE A 27 -12.85 3.66 2.25
C ILE A 27 -12.31 3.10 0.93
N LYS A 28 -11.54 2.02 1.03
CA LYS A 28 -11.07 1.27 -0.14
C LYS A 28 -12.07 0.15 -0.41
N SER A 29 -12.75 0.22 -1.56
CA SER A 29 -13.76 -0.76 -2.00
C SER A 29 -13.16 -1.68 -3.05
N ILE A 30 -13.20 -2.98 -2.80
CA ILE A 30 -12.64 -4.05 -3.65
C ILE A 30 -13.78 -4.94 -4.09
N ASP A 31 -13.98 -5.09 -5.39
CA ASP A 31 -15.00 -6.00 -5.93
C ASP A 31 -14.56 -7.45 -5.74
N VAL A 32 -15.36 -8.21 -5.02
CA VAL A 32 -15.15 -9.63 -4.74
C VAL A 32 -16.26 -10.50 -5.36
N SER A 33 -17.01 -9.96 -6.32
CA SER A 33 -18.13 -10.67 -6.97
C SER A 33 -17.69 -11.95 -7.69
N LEU A 34 -16.50 -11.93 -8.30
CA LEU A 34 -15.94 -13.04 -9.07
C LEU A 34 -15.23 -14.09 -8.18
N LEU A 35 -15.08 -13.83 -6.89
CA LEU A 35 -14.44 -14.77 -5.97
C LEU A 35 -15.41 -15.86 -5.53
N SER A 36 -14.92 -17.08 -5.43
CA SER A 36 -15.63 -18.19 -4.77
C SER A 36 -15.83 -17.90 -3.27
N ASN A 37 -16.76 -18.57 -2.62
CA ASN A 37 -17.00 -18.40 -1.18
C ASN A 37 -15.74 -18.65 -0.33
N LYS A 38 -14.93 -19.66 -0.70
CA LYS A 38 -13.66 -19.94 -0.04
C LYS A 38 -12.69 -18.77 -0.17
N GLN A 39 -12.50 -18.23 -1.38
CA GLN A 39 -11.61 -17.09 -1.62
C GLN A 39 -12.06 -15.82 -0.89
N ARG A 40 -13.39 -15.59 -0.78
CA ARG A 40 -13.93 -14.46 0.02
C ARG A 40 -13.61 -14.61 1.50
N THR A 41 -13.76 -15.84 2.04
CA THR A 41 -13.42 -16.14 3.44
C THR A 41 -11.92 -15.94 3.69
N ASP A 42 -11.06 -16.43 2.80
CA ASP A 42 -9.61 -16.26 2.90
C ASP A 42 -9.22 -14.77 2.87
N ALA A 43 -9.84 -13.99 1.98
CA ALA A 43 -9.66 -12.54 1.90
C ALA A 43 -10.06 -11.82 3.19
N LEU A 44 -11.20 -12.17 3.76
CA LEU A 44 -11.67 -11.59 5.03
C LEU A 44 -10.73 -11.93 6.18
N ASN A 45 -10.23 -13.16 6.24
CA ASN A 45 -9.28 -13.60 7.27
C ASN A 45 -7.98 -12.80 7.19
N GLU A 46 -7.45 -12.59 5.98
CA GLU A 46 -6.24 -11.80 5.78
C GLU A 46 -6.44 -10.33 6.16
N VAL A 47 -7.55 -9.73 5.76
CA VAL A 47 -7.91 -8.35 6.15
C VAL A 47 -8.01 -8.23 7.68
N ASN A 48 -8.54 -9.24 8.36
CA ASN A 48 -8.62 -9.25 9.83
C ASN A 48 -7.24 -9.31 10.48
N VAL A 49 -6.27 -10.01 9.88
CA VAL A 49 -4.87 -9.97 10.35
C VAL A 49 -4.31 -8.56 10.25
N LEU A 50 -4.53 -7.87 9.13
CA LEU A 50 -4.06 -6.51 8.90
C LEU A 50 -4.68 -5.49 9.86
N ARG A 51 -5.90 -5.70 10.33
CA ARG A 51 -6.57 -4.85 11.31
C ARG A 51 -5.82 -4.78 12.65
N ASN A 52 -5.07 -5.83 12.99
CA ASN A 52 -4.29 -5.90 14.23
C ASN A 52 -2.89 -5.29 14.09
N ILE A 53 -2.48 -4.88 12.89
CA ILE A 53 -1.22 -4.19 12.65
C ILE A 53 -1.35 -2.73 13.13
N ARG A 54 -0.52 -2.36 14.12
CA ARG A 54 -0.44 -0.99 14.63
C ARG A 54 1.01 -0.57 14.72
N HIS A 55 1.39 0.40 13.88
CA HIS A 55 2.73 0.94 13.85
C HIS A 55 2.68 2.39 13.34
N PRO A 56 3.50 3.34 13.84
CA PRO A 56 3.45 4.74 13.45
C PRO A 56 3.74 4.99 11.96
N PHE A 57 4.41 4.07 11.27
CA PHE A 57 4.79 4.20 9.86
C PHE A 57 4.04 3.19 8.96
N ILE A 58 2.88 2.75 9.40
CA ILE A 58 1.99 1.89 8.64
C ILE A 58 0.60 2.50 8.65
N VAL A 59 -0.05 2.58 7.49
CA VAL A 59 -1.44 3.05 7.36
C VAL A 59 -2.33 2.23 8.27
N ARG A 60 -3.01 2.89 9.18
CA ARG A 60 -3.89 2.24 10.15
C ARG A 60 -5.14 1.73 9.46
N HIS A 61 -5.44 0.46 9.68
CA HIS A 61 -6.70 -0.16 9.33
C HIS A 61 -7.66 -0.05 10.53
N PHE A 62 -8.79 0.65 10.35
CA PHE A 62 -9.77 0.86 11.42
C PHE A 62 -10.82 -0.23 11.47
N ASP A 63 -11.40 -0.57 10.31
CA ASP A 63 -12.49 -1.53 10.20
C ASP A 63 -12.65 -2.06 8.78
N ASN A 64 -13.41 -3.15 8.62
CA ASN A 64 -13.80 -3.68 7.32
C ASN A 64 -15.26 -4.15 7.36
N PHE A 65 -15.93 -4.05 6.23
CA PHE A 65 -17.33 -4.48 6.07
C PHE A 65 -17.60 -4.87 4.63
N MET A 66 -18.66 -5.63 4.44
CA MET A 66 -19.19 -5.95 3.11
C MET A 66 -20.28 -4.94 2.74
N ASP A 67 -20.19 -4.38 1.53
CA ASP A 67 -21.24 -3.62 0.88
C ASP A 67 -21.59 -4.29 -0.45
N LYS A 68 -22.70 -5.00 -0.47
CA LYS A 68 -23.10 -5.88 -1.60
C LYS A 68 -21.99 -6.89 -1.91
N SER A 69 -21.41 -6.81 -3.11
CA SER A 69 -20.29 -7.65 -3.55
C SER A 69 -18.90 -6.99 -3.34
N ASN A 70 -18.84 -5.88 -2.60
CA ASN A 70 -17.60 -5.20 -2.35
C ASN A 70 -17.10 -5.43 -0.92
N LEU A 71 -15.84 -5.80 -0.78
CA LEU A 71 -15.11 -5.75 0.48
C LEU A 71 -14.60 -4.31 0.67
N CYS A 72 -15.09 -3.64 1.71
CA CYS A 72 -14.75 -2.27 2.05
C CYS A 72 -13.79 -2.23 3.24
N LEU A 73 -12.66 -1.55 3.11
CA LEU A 73 -11.67 -1.34 4.14
C LEU A 73 -11.70 0.13 4.57
N THR A 74 -11.83 0.39 5.87
CA THR A 74 -11.74 1.74 6.43
C THR A 74 -10.32 1.99 6.93
N LEU A 75 -9.63 2.92 6.29
CA LEU A 75 -8.21 3.20 6.46
C LEU A 75 -7.96 4.63 6.93
N GLU A 76 -6.80 4.86 7.54
CA GLU A 76 -6.27 6.19 7.86
C GLU A 76 -6.14 7.03 6.58
N PHE A 77 -6.55 8.31 6.67
CA PHE A 77 -6.39 9.26 5.58
C PHE A 77 -5.03 9.99 5.72
N ALA A 78 -4.20 9.89 4.69
CA ALA A 78 -2.94 10.63 4.58
C ALA A 78 -3.17 11.92 3.78
N ASP A 79 -2.85 13.08 4.37
CA ASP A 79 -3.14 14.40 3.80
C ASP A 79 -2.14 14.86 2.74
N GLY A 80 -1.00 14.18 2.61
CA GLY A 80 0.07 14.46 1.66
C GLY A 80 0.02 13.69 0.34
N GLY A 81 -0.99 12.81 0.17
CA GLY A 81 -1.08 11.93 -0.99
C GLY A 81 0.00 10.85 -0.98
N ASP A 82 0.38 10.36 -2.14
CA ASP A 82 1.41 9.32 -2.28
C ASP A 82 2.78 9.89 -2.70
N LEU A 83 3.83 9.13 -2.41
CA LEU A 83 5.21 9.50 -2.71
C LEU A 83 5.48 9.58 -4.22
N ALA A 84 4.77 8.80 -5.05
CA ALA A 84 4.95 8.85 -6.51
C ALA A 84 4.50 10.20 -7.08
N ALA A 85 3.35 10.71 -6.66
CA ALA A 85 2.89 12.04 -7.04
C ALA A 85 3.86 13.14 -6.55
N ARG A 86 4.42 12.96 -5.33
CA ARG A 86 5.42 13.88 -4.78
C ARG A 86 6.71 13.88 -5.61
N ILE A 87 7.23 12.71 -5.98
CA ILE A 87 8.40 12.55 -6.85
C ILE A 87 8.13 13.21 -8.22
N ALA A 88 6.99 12.90 -8.84
CA ALA A 88 6.62 13.48 -10.13
C ALA A 88 6.57 15.03 -10.08
N GLY A 89 5.98 15.59 -9.02
CA GLY A 89 5.93 17.05 -8.82
C GLY A 89 7.30 17.70 -8.61
N HIS A 90 8.28 17.01 -8.03
CA HIS A 90 9.66 17.51 -7.93
C HIS A 90 10.38 17.43 -9.27
N ARG A 91 10.23 16.32 -10.01
CA ARG A 91 10.81 16.15 -11.35
C ARG A 91 10.34 17.21 -12.35
N THR A 92 9.05 17.54 -12.36
CA THR A 92 8.51 18.60 -13.26
C THR A 92 9.08 19.98 -12.97
N ARG A 93 9.56 20.21 -11.74
CA ARG A 93 10.18 21.47 -11.32
C ARG A 93 11.71 21.41 -11.34
N HIS A 94 12.31 20.31 -11.83
CA HIS A 94 13.75 20.07 -11.78
C HIS A 94 14.34 20.25 -10.38
N GLN A 95 13.61 19.79 -9.34
CA GLN A 95 14.01 19.90 -7.94
C GLN A 95 14.30 18.52 -7.36
N PHE A 96 15.33 18.44 -6.54
CA PHE A 96 15.65 17.24 -5.76
C PHE A 96 15.09 17.38 -4.34
N PHE A 97 14.84 16.26 -3.69
CA PHE A 97 14.55 16.26 -2.27
C PHE A 97 15.84 16.52 -1.49
N PRO A 98 15.77 17.26 -0.36
CA PRO A 98 16.88 17.30 0.58
C PRO A 98 17.23 15.89 1.06
N GLU A 99 18.53 15.56 1.15
CA GLU A 99 19.00 14.26 1.62
C GLU A 99 18.42 13.89 2.98
N SER A 100 18.32 14.86 3.88
CA SER A 100 17.73 14.68 5.21
C SER A 100 16.26 14.26 5.15
N GLN A 101 15.51 14.71 4.16
CA GLN A 101 14.12 14.30 3.94
C GLN A 101 14.03 12.86 3.42
N VAL A 102 14.86 12.52 2.42
CA VAL A 102 14.92 11.16 1.86
C VAL A 102 15.32 10.16 2.92
N SER A 103 16.38 10.46 3.68
CA SER A 103 16.86 9.61 4.77
C SER A 103 15.81 9.39 5.85
N ARG A 104 15.03 10.43 6.20
CA ARG A 104 13.95 10.34 7.17
C ARG A 104 12.82 9.43 6.69
N TRP A 105 12.33 9.62 5.46
CA TRP A 105 11.31 8.76 4.88
C TRP A 105 11.79 7.31 4.78
N PHE A 106 13.03 7.11 4.33
CA PHE A 106 13.62 5.79 4.23
C PHE A 106 13.67 5.08 5.58
N ALA A 107 14.14 5.76 6.64
CA ALA A 107 14.18 5.21 7.99
C ALA A 107 12.78 4.84 8.51
N GLN A 108 11.78 5.68 8.26
CA GLN A 108 10.39 5.44 8.67
C GLN A 108 9.80 4.22 7.95
N ILE A 109 10.01 4.11 6.63
CA ILE A 109 9.55 2.97 5.82
C ILE A 109 10.28 1.69 6.27
N LEU A 110 11.59 1.76 6.50
CA LEU A 110 12.38 0.62 6.98
C LEU A 110 11.87 0.10 8.34
N LEU A 111 11.56 0.98 9.28
CA LEU A 111 10.99 0.62 10.58
C LEU A 111 9.61 -0.05 10.43
N GLY A 112 8.74 0.50 9.59
CA GLY A 112 7.44 -0.10 9.28
C GLY A 112 7.58 -1.49 8.64
N LEU A 113 8.50 -1.62 7.67
CA LEU A 113 8.76 -2.87 6.98
C LEU A 113 9.36 -3.92 7.92
N SER A 114 10.33 -3.55 8.75
CA SER A 114 10.91 -4.43 9.79
C SER A 114 9.84 -4.97 10.74
N PHE A 115 8.88 -4.11 11.14
CA PHE A 115 7.80 -4.51 12.01
C PHE A 115 6.90 -5.59 11.38
N ILE A 116 6.48 -5.45 10.11
CA ILE A 116 5.67 -6.49 9.45
C ILE A 116 6.47 -7.76 9.18
N HIS A 117 7.75 -7.63 8.82
CA HIS A 117 8.65 -8.77 8.64
C HIS A 117 8.85 -9.57 9.94
N SER A 118 8.92 -8.92 11.10
CA SER A 118 8.98 -9.60 12.41
C SER A 118 7.75 -10.46 12.71
N LYS A 119 6.64 -10.21 12.00
CA LYS A 119 5.39 -11.00 12.07
C LYS A 119 5.24 -11.98 10.90
N ASN A 120 6.31 -12.20 10.12
CA ASN A 120 6.30 -13.01 8.90
C ASN A 120 5.28 -12.53 7.84
N ILE A 121 4.99 -11.24 7.81
CA ILE A 121 4.12 -10.62 6.81
C ILE A 121 4.99 -9.95 5.75
N MET A 122 4.77 -10.29 4.47
CA MET A 122 5.41 -9.68 3.31
C MET A 122 4.49 -8.63 2.71
N HIS A 123 5.05 -7.48 2.32
CA HIS A 123 4.27 -6.40 1.67
C HIS A 123 3.90 -6.74 0.22
N ARG A 124 4.82 -7.32 -0.55
CA ARG A 124 4.68 -7.82 -1.92
C ARG A 124 4.42 -6.79 -3.03
N ASP A 125 4.17 -5.53 -2.70
CA ASP A 125 3.92 -4.46 -3.68
C ASP A 125 4.49 -3.11 -3.20
N LEU A 126 5.72 -3.13 -2.64
CA LEU A 126 6.38 -1.91 -2.17
C LEU A 126 6.83 -1.07 -3.38
N LYS A 127 6.26 0.15 -3.47
CA LYS A 127 6.53 1.13 -4.53
C LYS A 127 6.08 2.53 -4.07
N PRO A 128 6.52 3.63 -4.71
CA PRO A 128 6.17 4.98 -4.28
C PRO A 128 4.65 5.27 -4.21
N GLN A 129 3.84 4.62 -5.05
CA GLN A 129 2.37 4.77 -5.02
C GLN A 129 1.76 4.22 -3.72
N ASN A 130 2.44 3.27 -3.06
CA ASN A 130 1.99 2.62 -1.83
C ASN A 130 2.65 3.23 -0.58
N ILE A 131 3.42 4.30 -0.73
CA ILE A 131 3.92 5.11 0.39
C ILE A 131 3.10 6.39 0.47
N LEU A 132 2.35 6.53 1.54
CA LEU A 132 1.49 7.69 1.78
C LEU A 132 2.17 8.68 2.72
N LEU A 133 1.95 9.96 2.49
CA LEU A 133 2.60 11.04 3.24
C LEU A 133 1.61 11.76 4.16
N MET A 134 2.03 11.98 5.39
CA MET A 134 1.36 12.83 6.37
C MET A 134 2.15 14.14 6.49
N LEU A 135 1.71 15.21 5.82
CA LEU A 135 2.47 16.47 5.75
C LEU A 135 2.58 17.16 7.10
N LYS A 136 1.50 17.18 7.88
CA LYS A 136 1.47 17.83 9.20
C LYS A 136 2.41 17.18 10.21
N GLU A 137 2.62 15.88 10.08
CA GLU A 137 3.38 15.09 11.04
C GLU A 137 4.73 14.64 10.47
N ASP A 138 5.03 15.03 9.22
CA ASP A 138 6.24 14.65 8.47
C ASP A 138 6.51 13.15 8.53
N ARG A 139 5.45 12.35 8.28
CA ARG A 139 5.52 10.88 8.30
C ARG A 139 5.30 10.28 6.92
N ALA A 140 6.09 9.25 6.60
CA ALA A 140 5.84 8.34 5.49
C ALA A 140 5.23 7.04 6.02
N LEU A 141 4.09 6.65 5.47
CA LEU A 141 3.32 5.49 5.89
C LEU A 141 3.34 4.43 4.79
N ILE A 142 3.63 3.18 5.15
CA ILE A 142 3.42 2.04 4.27
C ILE A 142 1.92 1.78 4.18
N GLY A 143 1.37 1.86 2.98
CA GLY A 143 -0.02 1.55 2.66
C GLY A 143 -0.15 0.36 1.72
N ASP A 144 -1.38 0.00 1.41
CA ASP A 144 -1.72 -0.98 0.38
C ASP A 144 -0.96 -2.32 0.50
N PHE A 145 -0.97 -2.90 1.70
CA PHE A 145 -0.56 -4.30 1.86
C PHE A 145 -1.25 -5.13 0.79
N GLY A 146 -0.51 -5.98 0.12
CA GLY A 146 -0.92 -6.72 -1.08
C GLY A 146 -2.20 -7.55 -1.01
N ILE A 147 -3.24 -7.07 -0.27
CA ILE A 147 -4.58 -7.66 -0.19
C ILE A 147 -5.10 -7.98 -1.59
N CYS A 148 -4.84 -7.09 -2.56
CA CYS A 148 -5.22 -7.33 -3.94
C CYS A 148 -4.44 -8.47 -4.59
N ARG A 149 -3.20 -8.76 -4.17
CA ARG A 149 -2.40 -9.89 -4.68
C ARG A 149 -2.79 -11.21 -4.06
N VAL A 150 -3.35 -11.20 -2.87
CA VAL A 150 -3.91 -12.41 -2.24
C VAL A 150 -5.25 -12.76 -2.87
N LEU A 151 -6.03 -11.73 -3.22
CA LEU A 151 -7.29 -11.89 -3.94
C LEU A 151 -7.07 -12.29 -5.42
N ALA A 152 -6.02 -11.80 -6.06
CA ALA A 152 -5.55 -12.29 -7.35
C ALA A 152 -4.88 -13.64 -7.14
N SER A 153 -5.71 -14.68 -7.07
CA SER A 153 -5.31 -16.06 -6.79
C SER A 153 -4.19 -16.57 -7.71
N LYS A 154 -3.62 -17.69 -7.32
CA LYS A 154 -2.51 -18.46 -7.92
C LYS A 154 -2.44 -18.56 -9.45
N ASN A 155 -3.48 -18.17 -10.17
CA ASN A 155 -3.55 -18.22 -11.63
C ASN A 155 -3.14 -16.92 -12.35
N GLU A 156 -2.96 -15.80 -11.63
CA GLU A 156 -2.64 -14.49 -12.23
C GLU A 156 -1.20 -14.03 -12.04
N LEU A 157 -0.29 -14.86 -11.51
CA LEU A 157 1.13 -14.55 -11.48
C LEU A 157 1.71 -14.27 -12.89
N ALA A 158 1.04 -14.73 -13.94
CA ALA A 158 1.41 -14.48 -15.34
C ALA A 158 0.86 -13.16 -15.90
N SER A 159 -0.22 -12.59 -15.35
CA SER A 159 -0.86 -11.36 -15.87
C SER A 159 -0.41 -10.08 -15.16
N THR A 160 0.28 -10.16 -14.03
CA THR A 160 0.82 -9.01 -13.29
C THR A 160 2.08 -8.39 -13.90
N MET A 161 2.49 -8.80 -15.10
CA MET A 161 3.46 -8.07 -15.92
C MET A 161 2.89 -6.78 -16.56
N ILE A 162 1.62 -6.43 -16.27
CA ILE A 162 1.01 -5.16 -16.67
C ILE A 162 1.36 -4.10 -15.62
N GLY A 163 2.56 -3.58 -15.68
CA GLY A 163 3.10 -2.49 -14.88
C GLY A 163 4.61 -2.44 -15.06
N THR A 164 5.19 -1.27 -14.95
CA THR A 164 6.63 -1.12 -15.14
C THR A 164 7.38 -1.91 -14.05
N PRO A 165 8.18 -2.92 -14.39
CA PRO A 165 8.72 -3.89 -13.42
C PRO A 165 9.91 -3.37 -12.59
N TYR A 166 10.07 -2.04 -12.46
CA TYR A 166 11.24 -1.40 -11.85
C TYR A 166 11.51 -1.80 -10.39
N TYR A 167 10.50 -2.33 -9.69
CA TYR A 167 10.61 -2.67 -8.27
C TYR A 167 10.70 -4.18 -8.02
N LEU A 168 10.63 -4.99 -9.09
CA LEU A 168 10.68 -6.44 -8.97
C LEU A 168 12.10 -6.90 -8.70
N SER A 169 12.25 -7.77 -7.72
CA SER A 169 13.53 -8.37 -7.38
C SER A 169 13.95 -9.41 -8.44
N PRO A 170 15.26 -9.69 -8.59
CA PRO A 170 15.78 -10.63 -9.59
C PRO A 170 15.15 -12.02 -9.49
N GLU A 171 14.86 -12.50 -8.28
CA GLU A 171 14.23 -13.81 -8.08
C GLU A 171 12.83 -13.87 -8.69
N ILE A 172 12.09 -12.75 -8.69
CA ILE A 172 10.74 -12.71 -9.29
C ILE A 172 10.83 -12.78 -10.82
N PHE A 173 11.81 -12.11 -11.44
CA PHE A 173 12.09 -12.25 -12.86
C PHE A 173 12.49 -13.69 -13.23
N GLN A 174 13.13 -14.42 -12.32
CA GLN A 174 13.52 -15.81 -12.47
C GLN A 174 12.41 -16.80 -12.08
N HIS A 175 11.15 -16.32 -11.89
CA HIS A 175 10.02 -17.13 -11.44
C HIS A 175 10.26 -17.89 -10.13
N ARG A 176 11.14 -17.38 -9.28
CA ARG A 176 11.37 -17.91 -7.94
C ARG A 176 10.36 -17.33 -6.93
N PRO A 177 10.11 -18.01 -5.81
CA PRO A 177 9.16 -17.54 -4.79
C PRO A 177 9.56 -16.17 -4.21
N TYR A 178 8.57 -15.33 -3.97
CA TYR A 178 8.73 -14.06 -3.26
C TYR A 178 9.12 -14.31 -1.80
N SER A 179 10.00 -13.50 -1.25
CA SER A 179 10.48 -13.59 0.13
C SER A 179 10.52 -12.20 0.80
N LEU A 180 10.81 -12.16 2.09
CA LEU A 180 11.04 -10.91 2.82
C LEU A 180 12.16 -10.07 2.20
N LYS A 181 13.17 -10.71 1.58
CA LYS A 181 14.28 -10.05 0.87
C LYS A 181 13.82 -9.34 -0.39
N SER A 182 12.75 -9.82 -1.04
CA SER A 182 12.16 -9.17 -2.22
C SER A 182 11.57 -7.79 -1.87
N ASP A 183 10.97 -7.65 -0.68
CA ASP A 183 10.54 -6.33 -0.18
C ASP A 183 11.74 -5.39 0.05
N ILE A 184 12.87 -5.92 0.53
CA ILE A 184 14.09 -5.11 0.77
C ILE A 184 14.67 -4.62 -0.58
N TRP A 185 14.65 -5.45 -1.62
CA TRP A 185 15.01 -5.03 -2.98
C TRP A 185 14.14 -3.85 -3.44
N SER A 186 12.81 -4.00 -3.31
CA SER A 186 11.85 -2.96 -3.68
C SER A 186 12.06 -1.66 -2.90
N LEU A 187 12.43 -1.76 -1.61
CA LEU A 187 12.80 -0.60 -0.78
C LEU A 187 14.06 0.10 -1.29
N GLY A 188 15.08 -0.65 -1.73
CA GLY A 188 16.28 -0.10 -2.36
C GLY A 188 15.96 0.67 -3.65
N CYS A 189 15.11 0.09 -4.52
CA CYS A 189 14.64 0.77 -5.73
C CYS A 189 13.86 2.07 -5.40
N LEU A 190 13.05 2.04 -4.34
CA LEU A 190 12.30 3.21 -3.88
C LEU A 190 13.25 4.33 -3.42
N LEU A 191 14.31 3.99 -2.69
CA LEU A 191 15.33 4.97 -2.27
C LEU A 191 15.99 5.63 -3.49
N CYS A 192 16.41 4.86 -4.49
CA CYS A 192 16.98 5.38 -5.73
C CYS A 192 16.03 6.38 -6.41
N MET A 193 14.72 6.07 -6.47
CA MET A 193 13.73 6.95 -7.11
C MET A 193 13.54 8.30 -6.40
N CYS A 194 13.87 8.39 -5.10
CA CYS A 194 13.84 9.63 -4.33
C CYS A 194 15.12 10.45 -4.46
N SER A 195 16.24 9.80 -4.85
CA SER A 195 17.57 10.43 -4.87
C SER A 195 17.93 11.01 -6.25
N PHE A 196 17.19 10.65 -7.29
CA PHE A 196 17.36 11.08 -8.68
C PHE A 196 16.03 11.58 -9.25
#